data_2c5b6a5b6414a562d2e37755d2b73057
#
_entry.id   2c5b6a5b6414a562d2e37755d2b73057
#
_cell.length_a   1.000
_cell.length_b   1.000
_cell.length_c   1.000
_cell.angle_alpha   90.00
_cell.angle_beta   90.00
_cell.angle_gamma   90.00
#
_symmetry.space_group_name_H-M   'P 1'
#
loop_
_entity.id
_entity.type
_entity.pdbx_description
1 polymer ?
#
loop_
_entity_poly.entity_id
_entity_poly.type
_entity_poly.pdbx_seq_one_letter_code
_entity_poly.pdbx_strand_id
1 'polypeptide(L)'
;MNGASWRARLAWPSTLTEPVTSGAPDVTAGVQEREAGSPTDNPYFDTALRLTAIALLLRPMGPWFVRPVILAAAVLVLIFPKALRQWQVWGALAVLTGIRIVHDWPLADNHIYLLGYWLLAVSLALLSRDAASTLADASRALIGLAFAFAVLWKVALSPDFIDGRFFRVTLLTDPRFAAATRMIGGLSDEQLRVAREAVALLPHGAELLDPPELFEPARLRLFATASTWGVLLLETLVAALMLLRSRLPDALRHVALLSFCGVTYAFAPVAGFGWLLLVMGLSQVEARQVWLARLYQLTFLVVLFYDEVPWAELLLKFVQQG
;
A
#
# COMPACT_ATOMS: atom_id res chain seq x y z
N MET A 1 -34.71 24.95 43.84
CA MET A 1 -34.11 26.27 43.59
C MET A 1 -33.58 26.29 42.14
N ASN A 2 -34.31 27.04 41.34
CA ASN A 2 -34.01 27.71 40.09
C ASN A 2 -33.34 26.97 38.92
N GLY A 3 -34.23 26.51 38.05
CA GLY A 3 -33.92 26.32 36.62
C GLY A 3 -33.82 27.66 35.92
N ALA A 4 -32.83 27.80 35.05
CA ALA A 4 -32.73 28.90 34.09
C ALA A 4 -32.57 28.35 32.68
N SER A 5 -33.60 28.62 31.89
CA SER A 5 -33.81 28.35 30.50
C SER A 5 -32.79 29.01 29.57
N TRP A 6 -32.16 28.19 28.68
CA TRP A 6 -31.40 28.66 27.52
C TRP A 6 -32.22 28.64 26.23
N ARG A 7 -33.31 29.42 26.21
CA ARG A 7 -34.02 29.78 24.97
C ARG A 7 -34.12 31.29 24.93
N ALA A 8 -33.31 31.92 24.18
CA ALA A 8 -33.52 33.22 23.49
C ALA A 8 -32.18 33.79 23.04
N ARG A 9 -31.88 33.73 21.75
CA ARG A 9 -31.32 34.83 20.95
C ARG A 9 -30.82 34.30 19.60
N LEU A 10 -31.71 34.23 18.62
CA LEU A 10 -31.39 34.39 17.19
C LEU A 10 -32.62 35.04 16.56
N ALA A 11 -32.73 36.38 16.74
CA ALA A 11 -33.58 37.21 15.92
C ALA A 11 -32.74 37.78 14.77
N TRP A 12 -33.10 37.41 13.54
CA TRP A 12 -32.58 38.06 12.34
C TRP A 12 -33.39 39.32 12.07
N PRO A 13 -32.78 40.46 11.70
CA PRO A 13 -33.53 41.63 11.29
C PRO A 13 -33.98 41.48 9.83
N SER A 14 -35.27 41.54 9.65
CA SER A 14 -35.94 41.81 8.36
C SER A 14 -36.03 43.32 8.15
N THR A 15 -35.50 43.80 7.05
CA THR A 15 -35.80 45.02 6.28
C THR A 15 -34.65 45.24 5.30
N LEU A 16 -34.80 45.47 4.00
CA LEU A 16 -35.54 46.42 3.25
C LEU A 16 -35.68 45.95 1.80
N THR A 17 -36.88 46.00 1.29
CA THR A 17 -37.26 45.97 -0.12
C THR A 17 -37.08 47.36 -0.70
N GLU A 18 -36.24 47.50 -1.73
CA GLU A 18 -36.35 48.62 -2.70
C GLU A 18 -36.40 48.07 -4.13
N PRO A 19 -37.32 48.54 -4.98
CA PRO A 19 -37.39 48.12 -6.35
C PRO A 19 -36.45 49.00 -7.20
N VAL A 20 -35.46 48.40 -7.87
CA VAL A 20 -34.67 49.05 -8.92
C VAL A 20 -35.20 48.67 -10.28
N THR A 21 -35.61 49.70 -10.97
CA THR A 21 -36.13 49.78 -12.32
C THR A 21 -35.16 49.28 -13.40
N SER A 22 -35.77 48.68 -14.39
CA SER A 22 -35.33 48.25 -15.71
C SER A 22 -34.22 49.09 -16.37
N GLY A 23 -33.22 48.42 -16.87
CA GLY A 23 -32.23 48.87 -17.83
C GLY A 23 -31.47 47.66 -18.35
N ALA A 24 -32.01 47.00 -19.36
CA ALA A 24 -31.30 45.94 -20.05
C ALA A 24 -30.25 46.55 -20.99
N PRO A 25 -29.00 46.10 -20.95
CA PRO A 25 -28.24 45.89 -22.15
C PRO A 25 -28.19 44.37 -22.43
N ASP A 26 -28.66 44.08 -23.63
CA ASP A 26 -28.49 42.80 -24.32
C ASP A 26 -27.00 42.51 -24.50
N VAL A 27 -26.42 41.65 -23.65
CA VAL A 27 -25.09 41.11 -23.81
C VAL A 27 -25.24 39.61 -24.00
N THR A 28 -25.74 39.23 -25.15
CA THR A 28 -25.48 37.94 -25.77
C THR A 28 -24.02 37.94 -26.28
N ALA A 29 -23.08 38.18 -25.41
CA ALA A 29 -21.65 37.92 -25.65
C ALA A 29 -21.32 36.60 -25.01
N GLY A 30 -21.17 35.56 -25.85
CA GLY A 30 -20.53 34.29 -25.69
C GLY A 30 -19.92 34.01 -24.34
N VAL A 31 -20.71 33.57 -23.36
CA VAL A 31 -20.22 32.69 -22.33
C VAL A 31 -20.10 31.33 -23.01
N GLN A 32 -18.95 31.10 -23.68
CA GLN A 32 -18.45 29.74 -23.79
C GLN A 32 -18.31 29.30 -22.34
N GLU A 33 -19.34 28.62 -21.83
CA GLU A 33 -19.17 27.68 -20.73
C GLU A 33 -18.02 26.79 -21.16
N ARG A 34 -16.80 27.08 -20.69
CA ARG A 34 -15.79 26.08 -20.59
C ARG A 34 -16.50 24.96 -19.80
N GLU A 35 -16.82 23.90 -20.47
CA GLU A 35 -17.07 22.62 -19.85
C GLU A 35 -15.82 22.36 -18.98
N ALA A 36 -15.85 22.85 -17.76
CA ALA A 36 -14.96 22.42 -16.72
C ALA A 36 -15.26 20.92 -16.60
N GLY A 37 -14.35 20.11 -17.13
CA GLY A 37 -14.48 18.66 -17.08
C GLY A 37 -14.94 18.29 -15.69
N SER A 38 -15.96 17.48 -15.61
CA SER A 38 -16.55 17.03 -14.34
C SER A 38 -15.41 16.64 -13.40
N PRO A 39 -15.38 17.07 -12.13
CA PRO A 39 -14.36 16.69 -11.14
C PRO A 39 -14.15 15.18 -11.03
N THR A 40 -15.06 14.39 -11.62
CA THR A 40 -15.08 12.92 -11.59
C THR A 40 -14.17 12.22 -12.61
N ASP A 41 -13.47 12.94 -13.49
CA ASP A 41 -12.74 12.35 -14.62
C ASP A 41 -11.22 12.29 -14.41
N ASN A 42 -10.76 11.82 -13.23
CA ASN A 42 -9.37 11.41 -13.11
C ASN A 42 -9.19 10.05 -13.80
N PRO A 43 -8.45 9.95 -14.94
CA PRO A 43 -8.28 8.71 -15.70
C PRO A 43 -7.55 7.63 -14.91
N TYR A 44 -6.80 8.01 -13.87
CA TYR A 44 -6.05 7.08 -13.03
C TYR A 44 -6.92 6.41 -11.96
N PHE A 45 -8.09 6.96 -11.66
CA PHE A 45 -9.07 6.31 -10.79
C PHE A 45 -9.49 4.94 -11.35
N ASP A 46 -10.03 4.90 -12.57
CA ASP A 46 -10.43 3.64 -13.21
C ASP A 46 -9.24 2.71 -13.43
N THR A 47 -8.06 3.27 -13.74
CA THR A 47 -6.84 2.48 -13.88
C THR A 47 -6.46 1.81 -12.55
N ALA A 48 -6.52 2.49 -11.42
CA ALA A 48 -6.25 1.92 -10.11
C ALA A 48 -7.22 0.77 -9.78
N LEU A 49 -8.52 0.93 -10.09
CA LEU A 49 -9.51 -0.13 -9.90
C LEU A 49 -9.22 -1.36 -10.78
N ARG A 50 -8.88 -1.15 -12.06
CA ARG A 50 -8.51 -2.25 -12.97
C ARG A 50 -7.26 -2.97 -12.52
N LEU A 51 -6.21 -2.25 -12.10
CA LEU A 51 -4.99 -2.86 -11.58
C LEU A 51 -5.26 -3.64 -10.28
N THR A 52 -6.17 -3.18 -9.42
CA THR A 52 -6.64 -3.95 -8.27
C THR A 52 -7.28 -5.27 -8.71
N ALA A 53 -8.17 -5.25 -9.69
CA ALA A 53 -8.83 -6.45 -10.20
C ALA A 53 -7.81 -7.41 -10.87
N ILE A 54 -6.83 -6.89 -11.63
CA ILE A 54 -5.74 -7.69 -12.22
C ILE A 54 -4.92 -8.36 -11.12
N ALA A 55 -4.55 -7.63 -10.06
CA ALA A 55 -3.79 -8.20 -8.97
C ALA A 55 -4.57 -9.30 -8.23
N LEU A 56 -5.87 -9.11 -7.99
CA LEU A 56 -6.74 -10.13 -7.40
C LEU A 56 -6.85 -11.37 -8.29
N LEU A 57 -6.83 -11.20 -9.61
CA LEU A 57 -6.92 -12.30 -10.56
C LEU A 57 -5.63 -13.11 -10.64
N LEU A 58 -4.48 -12.42 -10.74
CA LEU A 58 -3.17 -13.06 -10.92
C LEU A 58 -2.57 -13.58 -9.61
N ARG A 59 -2.96 -12.99 -8.49
CA ARG A 59 -2.55 -13.41 -7.15
C ARG A 59 -3.77 -13.80 -6.31
N PRO A 60 -4.51 -14.85 -6.71
CA PRO A 60 -5.74 -15.23 -6.04
C PRO A 60 -5.46 -15.68 -4.61
N MET A 61 -6.22 -15.14 -3.68
CA MET A 61 -6.03 -15.35 -2.26
C MET A 61 -7.29 -15.95 -1.63
N GLY A 62 -7.10 -16.75 -0.58
CA GLY A 62 -8.17 -17.25 0.25
C GLY A 62 -8.44 -18.75 0.10
N PRO A 63 -9.26 -19.31 1.01
CA PRO A 63 -9.66 -20.70 0.99
C PRO A 63 -10.53 -21.01 -0.24
N TRP A 64 -10.69 -22.29 -0.53
CA TRP A 64 -11.39 -22.78 -1.71
C TRP A 64 -12.82 -22.24 -1.90
N PHE A 65 -13.50 -21.85 -0.83
CA PHE A 65 -14.87 -21.33 -0.88
C PHE A 65 -14.94 -19.81 -1.12
N VAL A 66 -13.86 -19.06 -0.82
CA VAL A 66 -13.78 -17.61 -1.06
C VAL A 66 -13.12 -17.30 -2.41
N ARG A 67 -12.04 -18.02 -2.72
CA ARG A 67 -11.21 -17.78 -3.90
C ARG A 67 -11.97 -17.75 -5.24
N PRO A 68 -12.86 -18.72 -5.58
CA PRO A 68 -13.58 -18.70 -6.85
C PRO A 68 -14.47 -17.46 -7.00
N VAL A 69 -15.09 -16.98 -5.91
CA VAL A 69 -15.95 -15.80 -5.93
C VAL A 69 -15.15 -14.53 -6.16
N ILE A 70 -13.98 -14.40 -5.51
CA ILE A 70 -13.06 -13.27 -5.76
C ILE A 70 -12.59 -13.26 -7.22
N LEU A 71 -12.20 -14.41 -7.77
CA LEU A 71 -11.79 -14.54 -9.17
C LEU A 71 -12.93 -14.15 -10.13
N ALA A 72 -14.13 -14.66 -9.89
CA ALA A 72 -15.30 -14.32 -10.71
C ALA A 72 -15.62 -12.82 -10.67
N ALA A 73 -15.55 -12.20 -9.48
CA ALA A 73 -15.76 -10.77 -9.32
C ALA A 73 -14.66 -9.94 -10.01
N ALA A 74 -13.38 -10.35 -9.93
CA ALA A 74 -12.28 -9.69 -10.62
C ALA A 74 -12.43 -9.77 -12.15
N VAL A 75 -12.81 -10.93 -12.69
CA VAL A 75 -13.12 -11.10 -14.12
C VAL A 75 -14.30 -10.23 -14.54
N LEU A 76 -15.38 -10.21 -13.74
CA LEU A 76 -16.56 -9.39 -14.00
C LEU A 76 -16.21 -7.90 -14.11
N VAL A 77 -15.39 -7.40 -13.17
CA VAL A 77 -14.92 -6.00 -13.16
C VAL A 77 -14.08 -5.67 -14.38
N LEU A 78 -13.24 -6.60 -14.85
CA LEU A 78 -12.37 -6.38 -16.01
C LEU A 78 -13.14 -6.41 -17.34
N ILE A 79 -14.13 -7.31 -17.47
CA ILE A 79 -14.91 -7.49 -18.71
C ILE A 79 -16.01 -6.43 -18.83
N PHE A 80 -16.67 -6.09 -17.74
CA PHE A 80 -17.81 -5.18 -17.74
C PHE A 80 -17.46 -3.82 -17.12
N PRO A 81 -17.23 -2.76 -17.95
CA PRO A 81 -16.87 -1.43 -17.44
C PRO A 81 -17.87 -0.86 -16.43
N LYS A 82 -19.15 -1.24 -16.53
CA LYS A 82 -20.18 -0.82 -15.58
C LYS A 82 -19.97 -1.42 -14.19
N ALA A 83 -19.47 -2.66 -14.11
CA ALA A 83 -19.17 -3.34 -12.84
C ALA A 83 -18.01 -2.67 -12.10
N LEU A 84 -17.06 -2.08 -12.84
CA LEU A 84 -15.93 -1.34 -12.28
C LEU A 84 -16.37 -0.22 -11.32
N ARG A 85 -17.47 0.46 -11.63
CA ARG A 85 -17.98 1.59 -10.86
C ARG A 85 -19.16 1.22 -9.96
N GLN A 86 -19.46 -0.07 -9.76
CA GLN A 86 -20.49 -0.54 -8.84
C GLN A 86 -19.92 -0.78 -7.44
N TRP A 87 -20.32 0.05 -6.48
CA TRP A 87 -19.85 -0.06 -5.09
C TRP A 87 -20.13 -1.42 -4.47
N GLN A 88 -21.25 -2.07 -4.86
CA GLN A 88 -21.66 -3.38 -4.35
C GLN A 88 -20.63 -4.47 -4.65
N VAL A 89 -20.01 -4.44 -5.83
CA VAL A 89 -18.97 -5.41 -6.22
C VAL A 89 -17.75 -5.28 -5.31
N TRP A 90 -17.29 -4.06 -5.08
CA TRP A 90 -16.15 -3.80 -4.20
C TRP A 90 -16.47 -4.05 -2.73
N GLY A 91 -17.71 -3.74 -2.29
CA GLY A 91 -18.21 -4.08 -0.96
C GLY A 91 -18.26 -5.60 -0.73
N ALA A 92 -18.73 -6.36 -1.72
CA ALA A 92 -18.72 -7.82 -1.65
C ALA A 92 -17.30 -8.38 -1.58
N LEU A 93 -16.35 -7.83 -2.36
CA LEU A 93 -14.93 -8.19 -2.28
C LEU A 93 -14.32 -7.86 -0.90
N ALA A 94 -14.69 -6.73 -0.31
CA ALA A 94 -14.27 -6.37 1.05
C ALA A 94 -14.79 -7.38 2.09
N VAL A 95 -16.07 -7.76 2.00
CA VAL A 95 -16.67 -8.78 2.89
C VAL A 95 -16.01 -10.13 2.73
N LEU A 96 -15.76 -10.59 1.51
CA LEU A 96 -15.07 -11.86 1.23
C LEU A 96 -13.63 -11.84 1.79
N THR A 97 -12.94 -10.70 1.68
CA THR A 97 -11.61 -10.53 2.31
C THR A 97 -11.72 -10.57 3.83
N GLY A 98 -12.76 -9.98 4.42
CA GLY A 98 -13.04 -10.05 5.85
C GLY A 98 -13.31 -11.48 6.33
N ILE A 99 -14.09 -12.26 5.58
CA ILE A 99 -14.32 -13.69 5.87
C ILE A 99 -12.99 -14.46 5.87
N ARG A 100 -12.12 -14.18 4.90
CA ARG A 100 -10.79 -14.76 4.87
C ARG A 100 -9.96 -14.39 6.08
N ILE A 101 -9.95 -13.13 6.49
CA ILE A 101 -9.21 -12.66 7.67
C ILE A 101 -9.65 -13.43 8.92
N VAL A 102 -10.96 -13.59 9.09
CA VAL A 102 -11.53 -14.35 10.23
C VAL A 102 -11.15 -15.84 10.15
N HIS A 103 -11.16 -16.43 8.96
CA HIS A 103 -10.78 -17.82 8.75
C HIS A 103 -9.30 -18.07 9.06
N ASP A 104 -8.43 -17.17 8.65
CA ASP A 104 -6.98 -17.28 8.81
C ASP A 104 -6.48 -16.75 10.17
N TRP A 105 -7.40 -16.27 11.04
CA TRP A 105 -7.06 -15.76 12.37
C TRP A 105 -6.40 -16.81 13.26
N PRO A 106 -5.32 -16.47 14.03
CA PRO A 106 -4.63 -15.14 14.11
C PRO A 106 -3.45 -14.99 13.14
N LEU A 107 -3.29 -15.87 12.18
CA LEU A 107 -2.13 -15.96 11.28
C LEU A 107 -2.29 -15.17 9.98
N ALA A 108 -3.38 -14.39 9.85
CA ALA A 108 -3.59 -13.57 8.66
C ALA A 108 -2.50 -12.49 8.52
N ASP A 109 -1.90 -12.42 7.34
CA ASP A 109 -0.87 -11.43 7.03
C ASP A 109 -1.39 -9.99 7.07
N ASN A 110 -0.57 -9.05 7.56
CA ASN A 110 -0.93 -7.64 7.67
C ASN A 110 -1.40 -7.00 6.35
N HIS A 111 -0.84 -7.42 5.22
CA HIS A 111 -1.23 -6.88 3.91
C HIS A 111 -2.64 -7.31 3.47
N ILE A 112 -3.19 -8.40 4.02
CA ILE A 112 -4.57 -8.81 3.74
C ILE A 112 -5.56 -7.90 4.46
N TYR A 113 -5.23 -7.46 5.69
CA TYR A 113 -6.02 -6.43 6.36
C TYR A 113 -6.03 -5.13 5.55
N LEU A 114 -4.85 -4.71 5.05
CA LEU A 114 -4.75 -3.51 4.22
C LEU A 114 -5.57 -3.65 2.92
N LEU A 115 -5.55 -4.84 2.30
CA LEU A 115 -6.39 -5.13 1.13
C LEU A 115 -7.88 -5.00 1.46
N GLY A 116 -8.33 -5.58 2.59
CA GLY A 116 -9.73 -5.46 3.04
C GLY A 116 -10.15 -4.00 3.22
N TYR A 117 -9.32 -3.19 3.89
CA TYR A 117 -9.55 -1.75 4.03
C TYR A 117 -9.52 -1.00 2.71
N TRP A 118 -8.63 -1.37 1.78
CA TRP A 118 -8.59 -0.80 0.44
C TRP A 118 -9.88 -1.06 -0.34
N LEU A 119 -10.36 -2.31 -0.38
CA LEU A 119 -11.59 -2.69 -1.07
C LEU A 119 -12.81 -1.99 -0.46
N LEU A 120 -12.85 -1.85 0.87
CA LEU A 120 -13.88 -1.09 1.55
C LEU A 120 -13.79 0.41 1.19
N ALA A 121 -12.60 0.99 1.17
CA ALA A 121 -12.39 2.38 0.77
C ALA A 121 -12.85 2.65 -0.67
N VAL A 122 -12.57 1.74 -1.60
CA VAL A 122 -13.09 1.81 -2.98
C VAL A 122 -14.63 1.79 -2.99
N SER A 123 -15.23 0.86 -2.25
CA SER A 123 -16.70 0.77 -2.17
C SER A 123 -17.33 2.06 -1.63
N LEU A 124 -16.76 2.62 -0.55
CA LEU A 124 -17.25 3.86 0.07
C LEU A 124 -16.99 5.09 -0.82
N ALA A 125 -15.84 5.15 -1.49
CA ALA A 125 -15.52 6.21 -2.43
C ALA A 125 -16.52 6.27 -3.59
N LEU A 126 -16.93 5.11 -4.12
CA LEU A 126 -17.93 5.02 -5.19
C LEU A 126 -19.35 5.47 -4.75
N LEU A 127 -19.61 5.56 -3.46
CA LEU A 127 -20.83 6.13 -2.91
C LEU A 127 -20.75 7.65 -2.70
N SER A 128 -19.55 8.24 -2.76
CA SER A 128 -19.34 9.67 -2.56
C SER A 128 -19.64 10.46 -3.83
N ARG A 129 -19.83 11.79 -3.68
CA ARG A 129 -20.05 12.70 -4.82
C ARG A 129 -18.79 12.86 -5.68
N ASP A 130 -17.62 12.77 -5.06
CA ASP A 130 -16.31 12.82 -5.72
C ASP A 130 -15.52 11.58 -5.34
N ALA A 131 -15.72 10.51 -6.10
CA ALA A 131 -15.12 9.22 -5.86
C ALA A 131 -13.58 9.26 -5.95
N ALA A 132 -13.04 10.02 -6.90
CA ALA A 132 -11.60 10.07 -7.12
C ALA A 132 -10.88 10.77 -5.97
N SER A 133 -11.35 11.93 -5.53
CA SER A 133 -10.79 12.65 -4.38
C SER A 133 -10.93 11.85 -3.09
N THR A 134 -12.11 11.29 -2.84
CA THR A 134 -12.36 10.46 -1.65
C THR A 134 -11.41 9.26 -1.60
N LEU A 135 -11.20 8.57 -2.73
CA LEU A 135 -10.31 7.43 -2.79
C LEU A 135 -8.84 7.85 -2.60
N ALA A 136 -8.42 8.98 -3.17
CA ALA A 136 -7.07 9.52 -3.00
C ALA A 136 -6.77 9.84 -1.52
N ASP A 137 -7.71 10.49 -0.82
CA ASP A 137 -7.58 10.79 0.61
C ASP A 137 -7.58 9.53 1.47
N ALA A 138 -8.47 8.56 1.17
CA ALA A 138 -8.49 7.27 1.85
C ALA A 138 -7.20 6.48 1.63
N SER A 139 -6.68 6.46 0.40
CA SER A 139 -5.40 5.81 0.07
C SER A 139 -4.25 6.40 0.85
N ARG A 140 -4.19 7.72 0.91
CA ARG A 140 -3.16 8.43 1.66
C ARG A 140 -3.22 8.09 3.14
N ALA A 141 -4.41 8.10 3.73
CA ALA A 141 -4.61 7.75 5.14
C ALA A 141 -4.24 6.27 5.42
N LEU A 142 -4.68 5.34 4.57
CA LEU A 142 -4.39 3.91 4.72
C LEU A 142 -2.90 3.62 4.63
N ILE A 143 -2.18 4.16 3.63
CA ILE A 143 -0.73 4.01 3.53
C ILE A 143 -0.07 4.59 4.78
N GLY A 144 -0.40 5.82 5.14
CA GLY A 144 0.21 6.49 6.29
C GLY A 144 0.01 5.75 7.60
N LEU A 145 -1.21 5.26 7.87
CA LEU A 145 -1.52 4.49 9.06
C LEU A 145 -0.83 3.11 9.05
N ALA A 146 -0.81 2.41 7.91
CA ALA A 146 -0.13 1.12 7.81
C ALA A 146 1.35 1.25 8.18
N PHE A 147 2.05 2.26 7.66
CA PHE A 147 3.45 2.49 7.98
C PHE A 147 3.65 3.02 9.41
N ALA A 148 2.76 3.89 9.91
CA ALA A 148 2.85 4.37 11.29
C ALA A 148 2.70 3.21 12.30
N PHE A 149 1.75 2.31 12.09
CA PHE A 149 1.59 1.11 12.92
C PHE A 149 2.76 0.14 12.77
N ALA A 150 3.32 -0.02 11.56
CA ALA A 150 4.49 -0.85 11.35
C ALA A 150 5.71 -0.33 12.13
N VAL A 151 5.96 0.98 12.11
CA VAL A 151 7.02 1.62 12.90
C VAL A 151 6.75 1.49 14.40
N LEU A 152 5.52 1.81 14.84
CA LEU A 152 5.13 1.71 16.25
C LEU A 152 5.36 0.27 16.77
N TRP A 153 4.93 -0.74 16.03
CA TRP A 153 5.14 -2.14 16.38
C TRP A 153 6.63 -2.46 16.53
N LYS A 154 7.45 -2.09 15.53
CA LYS A 154 8.88 -2.36 15.53
C LYS A 154 9.62 -1.68 16.70
N VAL A 155 9.23 -0.43 17.00
CA VAL A 155 9.91 0.35 18.05
C VAL A 155 9.43 -0.02 19.44
N ALA A 156 8.12 -0.20 19.64
CA ALA A 156 7.55 -0.36 20.97
C ALA A 156 7.36 -1.83 21.39
N LEU A 157 7.16 -2.75 20.43
CA LEU A 157 6.71 -4.11 20.73
C LEU A 157 7.65 -5.19 20.19
N SER A 158 8.72 -4.84 19.45
CA SER A 158 9.66 -5.80 18.87
C SER A 158 11.11 -5.46 19.25
N PRO A 159 11.58 -5.82 20.45
CA PRO A 159 12.97 -5.59 20.87
C PRO A 159 13.98 -6.19 19.88
N ASP A 160 13.68 -7.37 19.34
CA ASP A 160 14.50 -8.08 18.37
C ASP A 160 14.70 -7.33 17.07
N PHE A 161 13.76 -6.45 16.71
CA PHE A 161 13.92 -5.58 15.57
C PHE A 161 14.92 -4.46 15.85
N ILE A 162 14.80 -3.79 17.00
CA ILE A 162 15.63 -2.63 17.35
C ILE A 162 17.09 -3.02 17.60
N ASP A 163 17.36 -4.18 18.21
CA ASP A 163 18.72 -4.67 18.43
C ASP A 163 19.34 -5.34 17.19
N GLY A 164 18.60 -5.40 16.08
CA GLY A 164 19.04 -5.93 14.79
C GLY A 164 19.03 -7.45 14.69
N ARG A 165 18.60 -8.19 15.71
CA ARG A 165 18.50 -9.67 15.67
C ARG A 165 17.56 -10.13 14.57
N PHE A 166 16.44 -9.43 14.38
CA PHE A 166 15.50 -9.76 13.31
C PHE A 166 16.20 -9.88 11.95
N PHE A 167 16.95 -8.85 11.52
CA PHE A 167 17.63 -8.91 10.24
C PHE A 167 18.83 -9.87 10.24
N ARG A 168 19.54 -10.03 11.36
CA ARG A 168 20.63 -11.00 11.43
C ARG A 168 20.13 -12.42 11.16
N VAL A 169 19.03 -12.81 11.79
CA VAL A 169 18.42 -14.11 11.56
C VAL A 169 17.78 -14.21 10.18
N THR A 170 16.98 -13.22 9.78
CA THR A 170 16.26 -13.24 8.51
C THR A 170 17.19 -13.31 7.30
N LEU A 171 18.31 -12.54 7.29
CA LEU A 171 19.29 -12.57 6.22
C LEU A 171 19.96 -13.94 6.06
N LEU A 172 20.11 -14.71 7.16
CA LEU A 172 20.70 -16.03 7.11
C LEU A 172 19.69 -17.11 6.70
N THR A 173 18.44 -16.98 7.12
CA THR A 173 17.47 -18.07 7.08
C THR A 173 16.43 -17.95 5.97
N ASP A 174 15.99 -16.74 5.64
CA ASP A 174 14.96 -16.51 4.64
C ASP A 174 15.53 -16.53 3.22
N PRO A 175 15.08 -17.47 2.36
CA PRO A 175 15.59 -17.61 0.99
C PRO A 175 15.40 -16.34 0.13
N ARG A 176 14.43 -15.50 0.43
CA ARG A 176 14.20 -14.24 -0.30
C ARG A 176 15.39 -13.29 -0.23
N PHE A 177 16.13 -13.30 0.88
CA PHE A 177 17.31 -12.46 1.07
C PHE A 177 18.63 -13.10 0.60
N ALA A 178 18.61 -14.35 0.10
CA ALA A 178 19.84 -15.08 -0.22
C ALA A 178 20.76 -14.32 -1.19
N ALA A 179 20.18 -13.71 -2.24
CA ALA A 179 20.95 -12.93 -3.20
C ALA A 179 21.63 -11.71 -2.55
N ALA A 180 20.87 -10.94 -1.77
CA ALA A 180 21.40 -9.78 -1.06
C ALA A 180 22.45 -10.17 -0.01
N THR A 181 22.25 -11.27 0.70
CA THR A 181 23.19 -11.77 1.71
C THR A 181 24.49 -12.25 1.08
N ARG A 182 24.44 -12.88 -0.10
CA ARG A 182 25.66 -13.23 -0.86
C ARG A 182 26.43 -12.00 -1.32
N MET A 183 25.73 -11.07 -1.96
CA MET A 183 26.35 -9.87 -2.56
C MET A 183 26.93 -8.92 -1.52
N ILE A 184 26.14 -8.59 -0.50
CA ILE A 184 26.45 -7.55 0.47
C ILE A 184 27.02 -8.17 1.74
N GLY A 185 26.39 -9.21 2.27
CA GLY A 185 26.82 -9.91 3.48
C GLY A 185 28.09 -10.73 3.30
N GLY A 186 28.41 -11.13 2.05
CA GLY A 186 29.63 -11.86 1.71
C GLY A 186 29.61 -13.33 2.16
N LEU A 187 28.42 -13.95 2.26
CA LEU A 187 28.28 -15.36 2.57
C LEU A 187 28.24 -16.23 1.31
N SER A 188 28.76 -17.45 1.40
CA SER A 188 28.62 -18.47 0.37
C SER A 188 27.24 -19.18 0.45
N ASP A 189 26.85 -19.87 -0.62
CA ASP A 189 25.64 -20.69 -0.63
C ASP A 189 25.69 -21.80 0.42
N GLU A 190 26.86 -22.38 0.64
CA GLU A 190 27.07 -23.41 1.66
C GLU A 190 26.86 -22.87 3.08
N GLN A 191 27.39 -21.68 3.38
CA GLN A 191 27.20 -21.03 4.68
C GLN A 191 25.72 -20.69 4.93
N LEU A 192 24.97 -20.26 3.89
CA LEU A 192 23.55 -20.03 3.98
C LEU A 192 22.77 -21.32 4.16
N ARG A 193 23.17 -22.40 3.49
CA ARG A 193 22.56 -23.72 3.66
C ARG A 193 22.72 -24.22 5.11
N VAL A 194 23.94 -24.17 5.63
CA VAL A 194 24.23 -24.56 7.02
C VAL A 194 23.46 -23.73 8.02
N ALA A 195 23.37 -22.41 7.84
CA ALA A 195 22.59 -21.54 8.71
C ALA A 195 21.10 -21.89 8.71
N ARG A 196 20.51 -22.19 7.55
CA ARG A 196 19.12 -22.62 7.43
C ARG A 196 18.86 -23.97 8.08
N GLU A 197 19.77 -24.90 7.92
CA GLU A 197 19.67 -26.22 8.56
C GLU A 197 19.76 -26.12 10.09
N ALA A 198 20.63 -25.22 10.60
CA ALA A 198 20.79 -25.00 12.04
C ALA A 198 19.53 -24.43 12.72
N VAL A 199 18.69 -23.68 11.99
CA VAL A 199 17.43 -23.09 12.50
C VAL A 199 16.19 -23.81 11.96
N ALA A 200 16.36 -24.95 11.25
CA ALA A 200 15.24 -25.73 10.77
C ALA A 200 14.42 -26.23 11.97
N LEU A 201 13.10 -26.34 11.76
CA LEU A 201 12.19 -26.84 12.78
C LEU A 201 12.64 -28.22 13.24
N LEU A 202 12.82 -28.37 14.55
CA LEU A 202 13.14 -29.65 15.14
C LEU A 202 11.98 -30.65 14.92
N PRO A 203 12.28 -31.95 14.78
CA PRO A 203 11.26 -32.98 14.82
C PRO A 203 10.44 -32.91 16.11
N HIS A 204 9.17 -33.29 16.03
CA HIS A 204 8.25 -33.24 17.17
C HIS A 204 8.84 -34.00 18.37
N GLY A 205 8.96 -33.32 19.51
CA GLY A 205 9.54 -33.92 20.74
C GLY A 205 11.07 -33.83 20.86
N ALA A 206 11.76 -33.21 19.90
CA ALA A 206 13.19 -32.92 20.03
C ALA A 206 13.40 -31.58 20.74
N GLU A 207 14.37 -31.54 21.64
CA GLU A 207 14.79 -30.30 22.33
C GLU A 207 16.20 -29.92 21.90
N LEU A 208 16.44 -28.64 21.70
CA LEU A 208 17.80 -28.12 21.53
C LEU A 208 18.45 -28.03 22.89
N LEU A 209 19.54 -28.77 23.07
CA LEU A 209 20.35 -28.69 24.29
C LEU A 209 21.15 -27.40 24.35
N ASP A 210 21.65 -26.95 23.18
CA ASP A 210 22.40 -25.71 23.04
C ASP A 210 21.84 -24.90 21.87
N PRO A 211 21.79 -23.54 21.98
CA PRO A 211 21.40 -22.71 20.87
C PRO A 211 22.39 -22.83 19.70
N PRO A 212 21.93 -22.91 18.45
CA PRO A 212 22.81 -23.04 17.30
C PRO A 212 23.69 -21.77 17.14
N GLU A 213 24.99 -21.97 17.01
CA GLU A 213 25.91 -20.90 16.66
C GLU A 213 25.79 -20.59 15.17
N LEU A 214 25.33 -19.37 14.85
CA LEU A 214 25.23 -18.90 13.48
C LEU A 214 26.51 -18.14 13.11
N PHE A 215 27.03 -18.43 11.93
CA PHE A 215 28.19 -17.71 11.40
C PHE A 215 27.80 -16.28 11.01
N GLU A 216 28.28 -15.28 11.76
CA GLU A 216 27.93 -13.86 11.55
C GLU A 216 29.21 -13.03 11.24
N PRO A 217 29.65 -12.92 9.98
CA PRO A 217 30.77 -12.08 9.63
C PRO A 217 30.43 -10.57 9.84
N ALA A 218 31.47 -9.77 10.04
CA ALA A 218 31.30 -8.32 10.29
C ALA A 218 30.49 -7.59 9.21
N ARG A 219 30.64 -8.01 7.94
CA ARG A 219 29.87 -7.45 6.81
C ARG A 219 28.38 -7.75 6.94
N LEU A 220 28.01 -8.96 7.36
CA LEU A 220 26.61 -9.32 7.59
C LEU A 220 26.01 -8.52 8.74
N ARG A 221 26.73 -8.35 9.85
CA ARG A 221 26.28 -7.52 10.98
C ARG A 221 26.04 -6.07 10.57
N LEU A 222 26.96 -5.49 9.81
CA LEU A 222 26.80 -4.14 9.27
C LEU A 222 25.57 -4.05 8.36
N PHE A 223 25.39 -5.00 7.46
CA PHE A 223 24.24 -5.06 6.57
C PHE A 223 22.91 -5.21 7.34
N ALA A 224 22.86 -6.08 8.34
CA ALA A 224 21.69 -6.24 9.20
C ALA A 224 21.34 -4.95 9.95
N THR A 225 22.35 -4.29 10.55
CA THR A 225 22.15 -3.01 11.26
C THR A 225 21.68 -1.91 10.30
N ALA A 226 22.31 -1.80 9.14
CA ALA A 226 21.90 -0.83 8.11
C ALA A 226 20.47 -1.10 7.60
N SER A 227 20.10 -2.36 7.43
CA SER A 227 18.72 -2.76 7.05
C SER A 227 17.71 -2.41 8.13
N THR A 228 18.02 -2.64 9.42
CA THR A 228 17.15 -2.29 10.56
C THR A 228 16.82 -0.81 10.55
N TRP A 229 17.84 0.05 10.57
CA TRP A 229 17.65 1.50 10.67
C TRP A 229 17.17 2.10 9.34
N GLY A 230 17.60 1.54 8.20
CA GLY A 230 17.15 1.94 6.87
C GLY A 230 15.65 1.73 6.68
N VAL A 231 15.13 0.56 7.08
CA VAL A 231 13.69 0.27 7.01
C VAL A 231 12.91 1.18 7.95
N LEU A 232 13.34 1.35 9.21
CA LEU A 232 12.66 2.24 10.16
C LEU A 232 12.61 3.69 9.66
N LEU A 233 13.73 4.19 9.12
CA LEU A 233 13.78 5.54 8.58
C LEU A 233 12.83 5.70 7.39
N LEU A 234 12.85 4.77 6.45
CA LEU A 234 12.06 4.84 5.23
C LEU A 234 10.56 4.70 5.52
N GLU A 235 10.17 3.77 6.40
CA GLU A 235 8.78 3.61 6.84
C GLU A 235 8.29 4.85 7.61
N THR A 236 9.12 5.40 8.49
CA THR A 236 8.79 6.64 9.23
C THR A 236 8.61 7.81 8.27
N LEU A 237 9.47 7.93 7.25
CA LEU A 237 9.37 8.97 6.24
C LEU A 237 8.07 8.85 5.43
N VAL A 238 7.72 7.64 4.98
CA VAL A 238 6.47 7.40 4.26
C VAL A 238 5.27 7.74 5.16
N ALA A 239 5.25 7.24 6.41
CA ALA A 239 4.18 7.54 7.36
C ALA A 239 4.01 9.05 7.57
N ALA A 240 5.11 9.75 7.84
CA ALA A 240 5.10 11.19 8.08
C ALA A 240 4.61 11.97 6.86
N LEU A 241 5.12 11.67 5.67
CA LEU A 241 4.73 12.36 4.44
C LEU A 241 3.26 12.09 4.06
N MET A 242 2.73 10.92 4.39
CA MET A 242 1.33 10.56 4.11
C MET A 242 0.36 11.16 5.14
N LEU A 243 0.71 11.17 6.44
CA LEU A 243 -0.20 11.61 7.51
C LEU A 243 -0.12 13.12 7.78
N LEU A 244 1.07 13.70 7.71
CA LEU A 244 1.23 15.12 8.01
C LEU A 244 0.77 15.95 6.81
N ARG A 245 -0.14 16.88 7.05
CA ARG A 245 -0.48 17.95 6.09
C ARG A 245 0.67 18.97 6.08
N SER A 246 1.80 18.59 5.49
CA SER A 246 2.95 19.48 5.38
C SER A 246 2.81 20.40 4.17
N ARG A 247 3.52 21.54 4.20
CA ARG A 247 3.69 22.42 3.03
C ARG A 247 4.68 21.84 2.00
N LEU A 248 5.10 20.58 2.21
CA LEU A 248 6.03 19.90 1.31
C LEU A 248 5.33 19.52 -0.01
N PRO A 249 6.07 19.56 -1.12
CA PRO A 249 5.53 19.16 -2.42
C PRO A 249 4.98 17.74 -2.39
N ASP A 250 3.84 17.53 -3.02
CA ASP A 250 3.20 16.22 -3.14
C ASP A 250 4.11 15.16 -3.79
N ALA A 251 5.02 15.61 -4.65
CA ALA A 251 6.03 14.76 -5.26
C ALA A 251 6.86 13.98 -4.25
N LEU A 252 7.16 14.55 -3.06
CA LEU A 252 7.94 13.84 -2.03
C LEU A 252 7.23 12.60 -1.50
N ARG A 253 5.90 12.62 -1.38
CA ARG A 253 5.11 11.45 -0.97
C ARG A 253 5.26 10.31 -1.96
N HIS A 254 5.15 10.63 -3.24
CA HIS A 254 5.29 9.66 -4.32
C HIS A 254 6.72 9.12 -4.42
N VAL A 255 7.73 9.99 -4.29
CA VAL A 255 9.14 9.58 -4.28
C VAL A 255 9.40 8.64 -3.10
N ALA A 256 8.97 8.97 -1.88
CA ALA A 256 9.17 8.13 -0.71
C ALA A 256 8.49 6.75 -0.88
N LEU A 257 7.24 6.71 -1.37
CA LEU A 257 6.51 5.46 -1.58
C LEU A 257 7.14 4.59 -2.66
N LEU A 258 7.51 5.18 -3.80
CA LEU A 258 8.18 4.46 -4.88
C LEU A 258 9.57 3.98 -4.47
N SER A 259 10.32 4.79 -3.71
CA SER A 259 11.61 4.39 -3.15
C SER A 259 11.45 3.22 -2.17
N PHE A 260 10.43 3.26 -1.30
CA PHE A 260 10.12 2.14 -0.42
C PHE A 260 9.84 0.86 -1.22
N CYS A 261 8.97 0.93 -2.23
CA CYS A 261 8.67 -0.22 -3.09
C CYS A 261 9.95 -0.71 -3.81
N GLY A 262 10.73 0.21 -4.39
CA GLY A 262 11.97 -0.14 -5.11
C GLY A 262 12.99 -0.83 -4.21
N VAL A 263 13.29 -0.25 -3.04
CA VAL A 263 14.23 -0.83 -2.07
C VAL A 263 13.74 -2.18 -1.56
N THR A 264 12.48 -2.25 -1.13
CA THR A 264 11.92 -3.51 -0.57
C THR A 264 11.99 -4.64 -1.59
N TYR A 265 11.59 -4.38 -2.84
CA TYR A 265 11.57 -5.42 -3.87
C TYR A 265 12.96 -5.72 -4.46
N ALA A 266 13.93 -4.83 -4.30
CA ALA A 266 15.33 -5.14 -4.65
C ALA A 266 15.96 -6.16 -3.70
N PHE A 267 15.56 -6.17 -2.42
CA PHE A 267 16.14 -7.04 -1.39
C PHE A 267 15.26 -8.22 -1.03
N ALA A 268 13.97 -8.00 -0.82
CA ALA A 268 13.05 -9.03 -0.36
C ALA A 268 11.62 -8.75 -0.84
N PRO A 269 11.17 -9.42 -1.88
CA PRO A 269 9.80 -9.26 -2.35
C PRO A 269 8.82 -9.77 -1.29
N VAL A 270 7.85 -8.92 -0.95
CA VAL A 270 6.70 -9.30 -0.11
C VAL A 270 5.48 -9.42 -1.01
N ALA A 271 5.15 -10.65 -1.37
CA ALA A 271 4.05 -10.93 -2.29
C ALA A 271 2.75 -10.24 -1.85
N GLY A 272 2.13 -9.50 -2.77
CA GLY A 272 0.84 -8.83 -2.54
C GLY A 272 0.90 -7.46 -1.87
N PHE A 273 1.95 -7.12 -1.14
CA PHE A 273 2.03 -5.82 -0.45
C PHE A 273 2.38 -4.67 -1.39
N GLY A 274 3.44 -4.83 -2.18
CA GLY A 274 3.93 -3.74 -3.05
C GLY A 274 2.93 -3.33 -4.13
N TRP A 275 2.25 -4.29 -4.80
CA TRP A 275 1.25 -3.93 -5.79
C TRP A 275 0.07 -3.16 -5.17
N LEU A 276 -0.32 -3.50 -3.93
CA LEU A 276 -1.36 -2.79 -3.21
C LEU A 276 -0.94 -1.34 -2.91
N LEU A 277 0.28 -1.12 -2.43
CA LEU A 277 0.82 0.22 -2.20
C LEU A 277 0.90 1.03 -3.50
N LEU A 278 1.28 0.39 -4.61
CA LEU A 278 1.39 1.06 -5.90
C LEU A 278 0.03 1.47 -6.48
N VAL A 279 -0.99 0.63 -6.33
CA VAL A 279 -2.36 0.98 -6.72
C VAL A 279 -2.91 2.12 -5.89
N MET A 280 -2.69 2.08 -4.57
CA MET A 280 -3.08 3.16 -3.66
C MET A 280 -2.30 4.44 -3.93
N GLY A 281 -1.02 4.34 -4.32
CA GLY A 281 -0.22 5.49 -4.77
C GLY A 281 -0.74 6.08 -6.08
N LEU A 282 -1.08 5.23 -7.06
CA LEU A 282 -1.63 5.65 -8.35
C LEU A 282 -2.96 6.39 -8.20
N SER A 283 -3.82 5.98 -7.28
CA SER A 283 -5.10 6.64 -7.03
C SER A 283 -4.97 8.09 -6.54
N GLN A 284 -3.79 8.48 -6.05
CA GLN A 284 -3.47 9.84 -5.57
C GLN A 284 -2.86 10.73 -6.68
N VAL A 285 -2.59 10.18 -7.87
CA VAL A 285 -1.92 10.90 -8.96
C VAL A 285 -2.93 11.79 -9.68
N GLU A 286 -2.60 13.06 -9.87
CA GLU A 286 -3.44 13.99 -10.63
C GLU A 286 -3.39 13.71 -12.14
N ALA A 287 -4.48 14.04 -12.86
CA ALA A 287 -4.60 13.82 -14.31
C ALA A 287 -3.44 14.41 -15.13
N ARG A 288 -2.86 15.54 -14.67
CA ARG A 288 -1.72 16.21 -15.34
C ARG A 288 -0.37 15.49 -15.14
N GLN A 289 -0.26 14.61 -14.17
CA GLN A 289 1.00 13.94 -13.77
C GLN A 289 1.22 12.63 -14.54
N VAL A 290 1.18 12.69 -15.87
CA VAL A 290 1.23 11.52 -16.76
C VAL A 290 2.47 10.64 -16.51
N TRP A 291 3.65 11.25 -16.33
CA TRP A 291 4.89 10.51 -16.09
C TRP A 291 4.85 9.74 -14.76
N LEU A 292 4.32 10.36 -13.73
CA LEU A 292 4.20 9.73 -12.43
C LEU A 292 3.23 8.53 -12.49
N ALA A 293 2.11 8.68 -13.18
CA ALA A 293 1.18 7.58 -13.39
C ALA A 293 1.82 6.41 -14.16
N ARG A 294 2.58 6.70 -15.22
CA ARG A 294 3.31 5.67 -15.97
C ARG A 294 4.35 4.96 -15.09
N LEU A 295 5.04 5.71 -14.23
CA LEU A 295 6.02 5.13 -13.30
C LEU A 295 5.34 4.16 -12.32
N TYR A 296 4.19 4.53 -11.75
CA TYR A 296 3.41 3.61 -10.91
C TYR A 296 2.96 2.36 -11.66
N GLN A 297 2.44 2.52 -12.87
CA GLN A 297 1.99 1.40 -13.70
C GLN A 297 3.14 0.46 -14.04
N LEU A 298 4.30 1.00 -14.45
CA LEU A 298 5.48 0.20 -14.75
C LEU A 298 5.99 -0.53 -13.52
N THR A 299 6.13 0.18 -12.39
CA THR A 299 6.57 -0.42 -11.12
C THR A 299 5.57 -1.49 -10.66
N PHE A 300 4.27 -1.27 -10.83
CA PHE A 300 3.24 -2.27 -10.55
C PHE A 300 3.46 -3.57 -11.36
N LEU A 301 3.73 -3.46 -12.65
CA LEU A 301 4.00 -4.63 -13.50
C LEU A 301 5.27 -5.36 -13.06
N VAL A 302 6.35 -4.62 -12.76
CA VAL A 302 7.60 -5.22 -12.27
C VAL A 302 7.36 -5.97 -10.96
N VAL A 303 6.65 -5.37 -10.01
CA VAL A 303 6.34 -5.98 -8.72
C VAL A 303 5.39 -7.18 -8.86
N LEU A 304 4.38 -7.08 -9.74
CA LEU A 304 3.42 -8.15 -9.97
C LEU A 304 4.08 -9.43 -10.51
N PHE A 305 5.05 -9.28 -11.39
CA PHE A 305 5.80 -10.38 -12.01
C PHE A 305 7.14 -10.66 -11.35
N TYR A 306 7.39 -10.11 -10.17
CA TYR A 306 8.68 -10.26 -9.51
C TYR A 306 9.03 -11.71 -9.23
N ASP A 307 8.08 -12.52 -8.78
CA ASP A 307 8.31 -13.92 -8.45
C ASP A 307 8.46 -14.80 -9.72
N GLU A 308 8.00 -14.32 -10.88
CA GLU A 308 8.11 -15.03 -12.15
C GLU A 308 9.46 -14.77 -12.84
N VAL A 309 10.11 -13.62 -12.52
CA VAL A 309 11.40 -13.23 -13.09
C VAL A 309 12.40 -13.04 -11.95
N PRO A 310 13.44 -13.89 -11.86
CA PRO A 310 14.41 -13.84 -10.78
C PRO A 310 15.41 -12.68 -10.98
N TRP A 311 14.93 -11.44 -10.90
CA TRP A 311 15.68 -10.22 -11.17
C TRP A 311 17.00 -10.14 -10.40
N ALA A 312 16.98 -10.49 -9.10
CA ALA A 312 18.16 -10.45 -8.26
C ALA A 312 19.25 -11.44 -8.73
N GLU A 313 18.85 -12.64 -9.16
CA GLU A 313 19.78 -13.63 -9.70
C GLU A 313 20.33 -13.24 -11.07
N LEU A 314 19.49 -12.65 -11.92
CA LEU A 314 19.93 -12.13 -13.22
C LEU A 314 20.93 -11.00 -13.07
N LEU A 315 20.70 -10.07 -12.16
CA LEU A 315 21.64 -9.00 -11.83
C LEU A 315 22.96 -9.54 -11.28
N LEU A 316 22.88 -10.54 -10.37
CA LEU A 316 24.08 -11.21 -9.85
C LEU A 316 24.94 -11.85 -10.95
N LYS A 317 24.30 -12.61 -11.84
CA LYS A 317 25.00 -13.24 -12.98
C LYS A 317 25.66 -12.19 -13.88
N PHE A 318 24.97 -11.08 -14.13
CA PHE A 318 25.51 -9.99 -14.94
C PHE A 318 26.73 -9.33 -14.29
N VAL A 319 26.67 -9.06 -12.98
CA VAL A 319 27.80 -8.46 -12.22
C VAL A 319 29.00 -9.41 -12.10
N GLN A 320 28.78 -10.74 -12.07
CA GLN A 320 29.85 -11.74 -11.99
C GLN A 320 30.54 -12.01 -13.34
N GLN A 321 29.91 -11.66 -14.46
CA GLN A 321 30.43 -11.86 -15.82
C GLN A 321 31.17 -10.65 -16.39
N GLY A 322 31.04 -9.47 -15.76
CA GLY A 322 31.76 -8.24 -16.10
C GLY A 322 32.89 -7.97 -15.14
#